data_b5ca11bc35e484d01d3186291f55afcb
#
_entry.id   b5ca11bc35e484d01d3186291f55afcb
#
_cell.length_a   1.000
_cell.length_b   1.000
_cell.length_c   1.000
_cell.angle_alpha   90.00
_cell.angle_beta   90.00
_cell.angle_gamma   90.00
#
_symmetry.space_group_name_H-M   'P 1'
#
loop_
_entity.id
_entity.type
_entity.pdbx_description
1 polymer ?
#
loop_
_entity_poly.entity_id
_entity_poly.type
_entity_poly.pdbx_seq_one_letter_code
_entity_poly.pdbx_strand_id
1 'polypeptide(L)'
;MDSHRISGRILAENIAGPGMMRLVEQSMQAQAQKTSVTEIAVKEWKHPQAALTFDDGPDIRYTPFLLDGLKERNVRASFFLLGEKGEQYPELVERMQKEGHLVGNHTYHHVQLNKLNETKAREEILKTNNLIYETTGVYPLYLRPPFGAWKKNLELCVEMLPVFWTIDTLDWKVKNTEKIVRTVQEQIEDGAIILMHDEYDTSVEAALQVVDELKNQGYELVTVDQLILP
;
A
#
# COMPACT_ATOMS: atom_id res chain seq x y z
N MET A 1 -10.64 30.98 4.81
CA MET A 1 -10.18 29.86 5.64
C MET A 1 -11.42 29.06 6.00
N ASP A 2 -11.43 27.73 5.80
CA ASP A 2 -12.47 26.77 6.22
C ASP A 2 -13.68 26.45 5.33
N SER A 3 -13.71 26.77 4.06
CA SER A 3 -14.81 26.28 3.20
C SER A 3 -14.62 24.83 2.70
N HIS A 4 -13.40 24.30 2.68
CA HIS A 4 -13.10 22.93 2.19
C HIS A 4 -13.27 21.83 3.26
N ARG A 5 -13.12 22.13 4.54
CA ARG A 5 -13.36 21.16 5.62
C ARG A 5 -14.83 20.84 5.88
N ILE A 6 -15.72 21.80 5.61
CA ILE A 6 -17.16 21.65 5.85
C ILE A 6 -17.83 20.79 4.77
N SER A 7 -17.34 20.86 3.52
CA SER A 7 -17.93 20.13 2.38
C SER A 7 -17.72 18.62 2.47
N GLY A 8 -16.52 18.17 2.91
CA GLY A 8 -16.22 16.74 3.08
C GLY A 8 -17.02 16.07 4.20
N ARG A 9 -17.28 16.81 5.28
CA ARG A 9 -18.01 16.30 6.44
C ARG A 9 -19.49 16.06 6.14
N ILE A 10 -20.13 16.95 5.40
CA ILE A 10 -21.56 16.84 5.03
C ILE A 10 -21.80 15.69 4.04
N LEU A 11 -20.84 15.43 3.13
CA LEU A 11 -20.95 14.31 2.16
C LEU A 11 -20.75 12.93 2.81
N ALA A 12 -19.86 12.83 3.80
CA ALA A 12 -19.63 11.58 4.52
C ALA A 12 -20.81 11.20 5.43
N GLU A 13 -21.49 12.16 6.03
CA GLU A 13 -22.69 11.91 6.87
C GLU A 13 -23.88 11.32 6.09
N ASN A 14 -23.94 11.57 4.77
CA ASN A 14 -25.04 11.09 3.93
C ASN A 14 -24.82 9.69 3.31
N ILE A 15 -23.60 9.14 3.37
CA ILE A 15 -23.20 7.92 2.66
C ILE A 15 -22.72 6.83 3.61
N ALA A 16 -22.04 7.22 4.68
CA ALA A 16 -21.60 6.31 5.75
C ALA A 16 -22.44 6.56 6.98
N GLY A 17 -23.06 5.54 7.52
CA GLY A 17 -23.78 5.67 8.79
C GLY A 17 -22.87 6.24 9.89
N PRO A 18 -23.47 6.84 10.94
CA PRO A 18 -22.71 7.56 12.00
C PRO A 18 -21.60 6.74 12.68
N GLY A 19 -21.65 5.40 12.58
CA GLY A 19 -20.60 4.51 13.05
C GLY A 19 -19.32 4.58 12.22
N MET A 20 -19.43 4.65 10.90
CA MET A 20 -18.27 4.64 9.98
C MET A 20 -17.49 5.96 10.04
N MET A 21 -18.17 7.11 10.19
CA MET A 21 -17.52 8.42 10.41
C MET A 21 -16.67 8.41 11.68
N ARG A 22 -17.18 7.84 12.75
CA ARG A 22 -16.47 7.75 14.02
C ARG A 22 -15.21 6.89 13.92
N LEU A 23 -15.25 5.85 13.09
CA LEU A 23 -14.14 4.94 12.85
C LEU A 23 -13.03 5.59 12.00
N VAL A 24 -13.40 6.34 10.96
CA VAL A 24 -12.45 7.12 10.15
C VAL A 24 -11.80 8.20 11.01
N GLU A 25 -12.57 8.94 11.79
CA GLU A 25 -12.05 9.96 12.72
C GLU A 25 -11.11 9.34 13.77
N GLN A 26 -11.45 8.17 14.32
CA GLN A 26 -10.60 7.48 15.29
C GLN A 26 -9.31 6.95 14.67
N SER A 27 -9.37 6.43 13.43
CA SER A 27 -8.18 5.97 12.70
C SER A 27 -7.27 7.14 12.32
N MET A 28 -7.85 8.26 11.86
CA MET A 28 -7.11 9.50 11.57
C MET A 28 -6.53 10.12 12.85
N GLN A 29 -7.25 10.08 13.98
CA GLN A 29 -6.75 10.55 15.28
C GLN A 29 -5.66 9.64 15.84
N ALA A 30 -5.77 8.32 15.68
CA ALA A 30 -4.74 7.38 16.09
C ALA A 30 -3.45 7.52 15.27
N GLN A 31 -3.57 7.84 13.98
CA GLN A 31 -2.43 8.17 13.14
C GLN A 31 -1.87 9.56 13.44
N ALA A 32 -2.72 10.57 13.67
CA ALA A 32 -2.29 11.91 14.06
C ALA A 32 -1.67 11.96 15.47
N GLN A 33 -2.07 11.09 16.39
CA GLN A 33 -1.46 10.97 17.72
C GLN A 33 -0.09 10.30 17.70
N LYS A 34 0.24 9.53 16.66
CA LYS A 34 1.61 9.05 16.40
C LYS A 34 2.54 10.16 15.88
N THR A 35 1.96 11.25 15.39
CA THR A 35 2.69 12.44 14.94
C THR A 35 2.35 13.58 15.90
N SER A 36 3.09 13.68 17.01
CA SER A 36 2.99 14.87 17.85
C SER A 36 3.38 16.08 17.01
N VAL A 37 2.42 17.01 16.82
CA VAL A 37 2.63 18.31 16.15
C VAL A 37 3.45 19.18 17.09
N THR A 38 4.71 18.87 17.24
CA THR A 38 5.72 19.73 17.84
C THR A 38 6.98 19.57 17.00
N GLU A 39 7.26 20.61 16.24
CA GLU A 39 8.34 20.72 15.25
C GLU A 39 8.14 19.82 14.02
N ILE A 40 7.72 20.43 12.91
CA ILE A 40 8.10 19.98 11.59
C ILE A 40 9.62 20.24 11.51
N ALA A 41 10.41 19.42 12.19
CA ALA A 41 11.77 19.22 11.80
C ALA A 41 11.65 18.57 10.42
N VAL A 42 12.05 19.27 9.37
CA VAL A 42 12.35 18.66 8.08
C VAL A 42 13.38 17.59 8.44
N LYS A 43 12.95 16.33 8.46
CA LYS A 43 13.82 15.20 8.74
C LYS A 43 14.77 15.14 7.57
N GLU A 44 15.95 15.72 7.70
CA GLU A 44 17.01 15.53 6.72
C GLU A 44 17.36 14.05 6.74
N TRP A 45 16.86 13.33 5.74
CA TRP A 45 17.20 11.94 5.55
C TRP A 45 18.68 11.85 5.22
N LYS A 46 19.45 11.20 6.07
CA LYS A 46 20.90 11.01 5.88
C LYS A 46 21.23 9.96 4.83
N HIS A 47 20.25 9.17 4.42
CA HIS A 47 20.40 8.02 3.53
C HIS A 47 19.31 8.07 2.45
N PRO A 48 19.58 7.62 1.24
CA PRO A 48 18.58 7.49 0.21
C PRO A 48 17.52 6.46 0.65
N GLN A 49 16.28 6.70 0.25
CA GLN A 49 15.14 5.87 0.63
C GLN A 49 14.52 5.18 -0.57
N ALA A 50 13.93 4.02 -0.34
CA ALA A 50 13.09 3.33 -1.31
C ALA A 50 11.97 2.56 -0.61
N ALA A 51 10.85 2.37 -1.30
CA ALA A 51 9.74 1.55 -0.83
C ALA A 51 9.58 0.31 -1.72
N LEU A 52 9.66 -0.89 -1.10
CA LEU A 52 9.21 -2.09 -1.77
C LEU A 52 7.69 -2.20 -1.64
N THR A 53 7.03 -2.48 -2.75
CA THR A 53 5.58 -2.60 -2.77
C THR A 53 5.17 -3.86 -3.52
N PHE A 54 4.14 -4.55 -3.00
CA PHE A 54 3.64 -5.81 -3.52
C PHE A 54 2.16 -5.69 -3.82
N ASP A 55 1.77 -6.02 -5.06
CA ASP A 55 0.39 -6.01 -5.52
C ASP A 55 -0.16 -7.43 -5.62
N ASP A 56 -1.48 -7.54 -5.74
CA ASP A 56 -2.24 -8.76 -6.02
C ASP A 56 -2.30 -9.82 -4.91
N GLY A 57 -1.55 -9.66 -3.82
CA GLY A 57 -1.58 -10.60 -2.68
C GLY A 57 -2.87 -10.55 -1.83
N PRO A 58 -2.90 -11.35 -0.75
CA PRO A 58 -1.91 -12.35 -0.36
C PRO A 58 -1.99 -13.66 -1.14
N ASP A 59 -0.87 -14.36 -1.33
CA ASP A 59 -0.80 -15.76 -1.79
C ASP A 59 -0.38 -16.67 -0.64
N ILE A 60 -1.13 -17.74 -0.39
CA ILE A 60 -0.90 -18.66 0.73
C ILE A 60 0.46 -19.37 0.68
N ARG A 61 1.03 -19.53 -0.53
CA ARG A 61 2.31 -20.22 -0.72
C ARG A 61 3.50 -19.29 -0.56
N TYR A 62 3.40 -18.06 -1.06
CA TYR A 62 4.55 -17.19 -1.26
C TYR A 62 4.61 -16.03 -0.27
N THR A 63 3.47 -15.42 0.06
CA THR A 63 3.42 -14.31 1.03
C THR A 63 4.04 -14.66 2.39
N PRO A 64 3.82 -15.88 2.99
CA PRO A 64 4.46 -16.23 4.25
C PRO A 64 5.99 -16.20 4.19
N PHE A 65 6.60 -16.69 3.11
CA PHE A 65 8.06 -16.68 2.92
C PHE A 65 8.60 -15.27 2.74
N LEU A 66 7.88 -14.42 2.03
CA LEU A 66 8.23 -13.00 1.88
C LEU A 66 8.23 -12.30 3.25
N LEU A 67 7.16 -12.47 4.03
CA LEU A 67 7.05 -11.86 5.36
C LEU A 67 8.16 -12.35 6.30
N ASP A 68 8.47 -13.66 6.31
CA ASP A 68 9.58 -14.21 7.08
C ASP A 68 10.91 -13.55 6.70
N GLY A 69 11.20 -13.49 5.40
CA GLY A 69 12.43 -12.91 4.88
C GLY A 69 12.57 -11.41 5.15
N LEU A 70 11.47 -10.64 5.07
CA LEU A 70 11.44 -9.22 5.41
C LEU A 70 11.68 -9.00 6.92
N LYS A 71 11.06 -9.85 7.74
CA LYS A 71 11.22 -9.81 9.21
C LYS A 71 12.66 -10.10 9.63
N GLU A 72 13.29 -11.14 9.07
CA GLU A 72 14.70 -11.48 9.31
C GLU A 72 15.64 -10.30 9.02
N ARG A 73 15.30 -9.51 7.99
CA ARG A 73 16.07 -8.34 7.55
C ARG A 73 15.69 -7.05 8.27
N ASN A 74 14.67 -7.11 9.16
CA ASN A 74 14.10 -5.94 9.82
C ASN A 74 13.66 -4.86 8.83
N VAL A 75 12.96 -5.26 7.79
CA VAL A 75 12.44 -4.38 6.72
C VAL A 75 10.93 -4.42 6.69
N ARG A 76 10.32 -3.25 6.51
CA ARG A 76 8.90 -3.09 6.28
C ARG A 76 8.63 -2.77 4.82
N ALA A 77 7.52 -3.26 4.30
CA ALA A 77 7.09 -3.05 2.93
C ALA A 77 5.63 -2.60 2.87
N SER A 78 5.12 -2.33 1.69
CA SER A 78 3.72 -1.96 1.49
C SER A 78 3.04 -3.00 0.60
N PHE A 79 1.89 -3.51 1.05
CA PHE A 79 1.10 -4.51 0.35
C PHE A 79 -0.22 -3.92 -0.10
N PHE A 80 -0.49 -3.93 -1.39
CA PHE A 80 -1.77 -3.51 -1.97
C PHE A 80 -2.59 -4.76 -2.31
N LEU A 81 -3.56 -5.08 -1.45
CA LEU A 81 -4.25 -6.35 -1.46
C LEU A 81 -5.47 -6.35 -2.37
N LEU A 82 -5.70 -7.45 -3.06
CA LEU A 82 -7.00 -7.78 -3.62
C LEU A 82 -7.96 -8.20 -2.49
N GLY A 83 -9.14 -7.58 -2.47
CA GLY A 83 -10.12 -7.88 -1.42
C GLY A 83 -10.52 -9.35 -1.39
N GLU A 84 -10.73 -9.98 -2.56
CA GLU A 84 -11.08 -11.40 -2.65
C GLU A 84 -10.03 -12.34 -2.04
N LYS A 85 -8.74 -12.00 -2.18
CA LYS A 85 -7.65 -12.79 -1.58
C LYS A 85 -7.47 -12.50 -0.10
N GLY A 86 -7.65 -11.24 0.31
CA GLY A 86 -7.68 -10.88 1.73
C GLY A 86 -8.80 -11.59 2.49
N GLU A 87 -9.97 -11.79 1.86
CA GLU A 87 -11.09 -12.55 2.43
C GLU A 87 -10.77 -14.05 2.57
N GLN A 88 -9.98 -14.60 1.63
CA GLN A 88 -9.55 -16.01 1.70
C GLN A 88 -8.47 -16.26 2.75
N TYR A 89 -7.59 -15.28 3.01
CA TYR A 89 -6.42 -15.43 3.88
C TYR A 89 -6.31 -14.27 4.88
N PRO A 90 -7.32 -14.04 5.73
CA PRO A 90 -7.34 -12.91 6.66
C PRO A 90 -6.18 -12.96 7.67
N GLU A 91 -5.68 -14.15 8.01
CA GLU A 91 -4.53 -14.34 8.89
C GLU A 91 -3.24 -13.74 8.32
N LEU A 92 -3.07 -13.74 6.98
CA LEU A 92 -1.92 -13.12 6.33
C LEU A 92 -2.05 -11.59 6.35
N VAL A 93 -3.26 -11.08 6.13
CA VAL A 93 -3.54 -9.63 6.22
C VAL A 93 -3.29 -9.12 7.64
N GLU A 94 -3.77 -9.85 8.65
CA GLU A 94 -3.53 -9.52 10.06
C GLU A 94 -2.03 -9.58 10.39
N ARG A 95 -1.30 -10.57 9.86
CA ARG A 95 0.13 -10.73 10.03
C ARG A 95 0.91 -9.55 9.45
N MET A 96 0.60 -9.13 8.21
CA MET A 96 1.21 -7.96 7.58
C MET A 96 1.10 -6.73 8.48
N GLN A 97 -0.11 -6.46 8.99
CA GLN A 97 -0.34 -5.32 9.87
C GLN A 97 0.41 -5.44 11.21
N LYS A 98 0.42 -6.62 11.85
CA LYS A 98 1.12 -6.86 13.12
C LYS A 98 2.64 -6.72 12.99
N GLU A 99 3.20 -7.09 11.86
CA GLU A 99 4.64 -6.96 11.57
C GLU A 99 5.02 -5.53 11.13
N GLY A 100 4.04 -4.62 11.03
CA GLY A 100 4.24 -3.20 10.78
C GLY A 100 4.38 -2.83 9.32
N HIS A 101 3.97 -3.70 8.42
CA HIS A 101 3.84 -3.38 7.00
C HIS A 101 2.63 -2.45 6.77
N LEU A 102 2.68 -1.67 5.69
CA LEU A 102 1.52 -0.94 5.23
C LEU A 102 0.61 -1.88 4.44
N VAL A 103 -0.67 -1.89 4.80
CA VAL A 103 -1.72 -2.61 4.07
C VAL A 103 -2.59 -1.61 3.33
N GLY A 104 -2.57 -1.64 2.02
CA GLY A 104 -3.34 -0.79 1.12
C GLY A 104 -4.35 -1.58 0.29
N ASN A 105 -5.16 -0.85 -0.46
CA ASN A 105 -6.25 -1.38 -1.28
C ASN A 105 -5.80 -1.54 -2.74
N HIS A 106 -6.14 -2.68 -3.37
CA HIS A 106 -5.93 -2.93 -4.81
C HIS A 106 -7.23 -3.31 -5.53
N THR A 107 -8.38 -2.79 -5.06
CA THR A 107 -9.75 -3.19 -5.41
C THR A 107 -10.10 -4.61 -4.94
N TYR A 108 -11.36 -4.99 -5.08
CA TYR A 108 -11.77 -6.32 -4.62
C TYR A 108 -11.47 -7.41 -5.66
N HIS A 109 -11.78 -7.16 -6.95
CA HIS A 109 -11.63 -8.13 -8.04
C HIS A 109 -10.58 -7.70 -9.11
N HIS A 110 -9.59 -6.88 -8.79
CA HIS A 110 -8.57 -6.39 -9.72
C HIS A 110 -9.17 -5.71 -10.98
N VAL A 111 -10.13 -4.83 -10.78
CA VAL A 111 -10.87 -4.18 -11.89
C VAL A 111 -10.20 -2.87 -12.35
N GLN A 112 -10.31 -2.56 -13.65
CA GLN A 112 -9.91 -1.26 -14.17
C GLN A 112 -10.91 -0.17 -13.76
N LEU A 113 -10.59 0.61 -12.73
CA LEU A 113 -11.48 1.62 -12.16
C LEU A 113 -11.97 2.65 -13.17
N ASN A 114 -11.13 3.03 -14.14
CA ASN A 114 -11.46 4.00 -15.17
C ASN A 114 -12.48 3.49 -16.21
N LYS A 115 -12.78 2.19 -16.23
CA LYS A 115 -13.81 1.58 -17.09
C LYS A 115 -15.14 1.37 -16.37
N LEU A 116 -15.18 1.58 -15.08
CA LEU A 116 -16.39 1.44 -14.28
C LEU A 116 -17.13 2.77 -14.13
N ASN A 117 -18.44 2.68 -13.84
CA ASN A 117 -19.15 3.83 -13.31
C ASN A 117 -18.75 4.05 -11.83
N GLU A 118 -19.04 5.24 -11.32
CA GLU A 118 -18.63 5.65 -9.98
C GLU A 118 -19.16 4.75 -8.87
N THR A 119 -20.39 4.27 -8.99
CA THR A 119 -21.01 3.37 -8.01
C THR A 119 -20.25 2.06 -7.90
N LYS A 120 -19.98 1.40 -9.04
CA LYS A 120 -19.25 0.13 -9.08
C LYS A 120 -17.80 0.29 -8.64
N ALA A 121 -17.13 1.38 -9.08
CA ALA A 121 -15.77 1.66 -8.65
C ALA A 121 -15.68 1.84 -7.14
N ARG A 122 -16.65 2.55 -6.56
CA ARG A 122 -16.76 2.74 -5.12
C ARG A 122 -17.02 1.44 -4.36
N GLU A 123 -17.93 0.60 -4.87
CA GLU A 123 -18.22 -0.71 -4.27
C GLU A 123 -16.97 -1.58 -4.18
N GLU A 124 -16.17 -1.65 -5.24
CA GLU A 124 -14.90 -2.38 -5.29
C GLU A 124 -13.91 -1.90 -4.23
N ILE A 125 -13.78 -0.58 -4.09
CA ILE A 125 -12.88 0.03 -3.11
C ILE A 125 -13.40 -0.18 -1.68
N LEU A 126 -14.68 0.13 -1.42
CA LEU A 126 -15.23 0.04 -0.07
C LEU A 126 -15.28 -1.40 0.44
N LYS A 127 -15.57 -2.38 -0.42
CA LYS A 127 -15.57 -3.78 -0.03
C LYS A 127 -14.19 -4.21 0.47
N THR A 128 -13.13 -3.83 -0.22
CA THR A 128 -11.75 -4.11 0.20
C THR A 128 -11.36 -3.33 1.46
N ASN A 129 -11.74 -2.05 1.54
CA ASN A 129 -11.46 -1.25 2.74
C ASN A 129 -12.10 -1.83 3.99
N ASN A 130 -13.36 -2.24 3.90
CA ASN A 130 -14.08 -2.83 5.02
C ASN A 130 -13.42 -4.13 5.47
N LEU A 131 -13.06 -4.99 4.52
CA LEU A 131 -12.33 -6.22 4.81
C LEU A 131 -11.03 -5.96 5.56
N ILE A 132 -10.18 -5.04 5.04
CA ILE A 132 -8.91 -4.70 5.68
C ILE A 132 -9.17 -4.17 7.09
N TYR A 133 -10.16 -3.28 7.25
CA TYR A 133 -10.51 -2.74 8.55
C TYR A 133 -11.00 -3.80 9.53
N GLU A 134 -11.92 -4.67 9.11
CA GLU A 134 -12.47 -5.76 9.94
C GLU A 134 -11.39 -6.73 10.39
N THR A 135 -10.37 -6.95 9.53
CA THR A 135 -9.27 -7.87 9.81
C THR A 135 -8.18 -7.23 10.69
N THR A 136 -7.85 -5.97 10.45
CA THR A 136 -6.66 -5.33 11.05
C THR A 136 -6.98 -4.29 12.12
N GLY A 137 -8.21 -3.80 12.16
CA GLY A 137 -8.62 -2.64 12.96
C GLY A 137 -8.13 -1.30 12.42
N VAL A 138 -7.44 -1.28 11.27
CA VAL A 138 -6.87 -0.07 10.63
C VAL A 138 -7.54 0.16 9.27
N TYR A 139 -8.11 1.35 9.08
CA TYR A 139 -8.72 1.69 7.79
C TYR A 139 -7.63 2.09 6.79
N PRO A 140 -7.57 1.46 5.59
CA PRO A 140 -6.54 1.77 4.62
C PRO A 140 -6.75 3.16 4.01
N LEU A 141 -5.67 3.94 3.91
CA LEU A 141 -5.68 5.28 3.30
C LEU A 141 -5.11 5.28 1.88
N TYR A 142 -4.41 4.23 1.50
CA TYR A 142 -3.69 4.14 0.23
C TYR A 142 -4.35 3.13 -0.70
N LEU A 143 -4.54 3.55 -1.95
CA LEU A 143 -5.09 2.73 -3.03
C LEU A 143 -4.07 2.67 -4.16
N ARG A 144 -3.74 1.48 -4.63
CA ARG A 144 -3.08 1.34 -5.92
C ARG A 144 -4.11 0.90 -6.95
N PRO A 145 -4.40 1.74 -7.97
CA PRO A 145 -5.34 1.36 -9.01
C PRO A 145 -4.78 0.20 -9.86
N PRO A 146 -5.52 -0.89 -10.08
CA PRO A 146 -5.08 -1.95 -10.98
C PRO A 146 -4.66 -1.43 -12.34
N PHE A 147 -3.55 -1.98 -12.88
CA PHE A 147 -2.94 -1.55 -14.17
C PHE A 147 -2.48 -0.08 -14.19
N GLY A 148 -2.37 0.62 -13.05
CA GLY A 148 -2.18 2.06 -13.00
C GLY A 148 -3.34 2.87 -13.60
N ALA A 149 -4.49 2.23 -13.83
CA ALA A 149 -5.62 2.79 -14.55
C ALA A 149 -6.47 3.71 -13.66
N TRP A 150 -6.03 4.96 -13.55
CA TRP A 150 -6.71 6.00 -12.78
C TRP A 150 -7.38 7.05 -13.68
N LYS A 151 -8.52 7.57 -13.24
CA LYS A 151 -9.22 8.67 -13.88
C LYS A 151 -9.29 9.85 -12.92
N LYS A 152 -8.65 10.97 -13.27
CA LYS A 152 -8.54 12.18 -12.42
C LYS A 152 -9.88 12.72 -11.91
N ASN A 153 -10.97 12.51 -12.67
CA ASN A 153 -12.30 13.01 -12.35
C ASN A 153 -13.22 11.92 -11.79
N LEU A 154 -12.65 10.82 -11.28
CA LEU A 154 -13.44 9.79 -10.62
C LEU A 154 -13.76 10.30 -9.20
N GLU A 155 -14.94 10.88 -9.03
CA GLU A 155 -15.46 11.30 -7.73
C GLU A 155 -15.91 10.06 -6.94
N LEU A 156 -14.94 9.37 -6.36
CA LEU A 156 -15.21 8.13 -5.63
C LEU A 156 -15.95 8.36 -4.32
N CYS A 157 -16.00 9.60 -3.83
CA CYS A 157 -16.49 9.94 -2.48
C CYS A 157 -15.84 9.06 -1.39
N VAL A 158 -14.59 8.63 -1.63
CA VAL A 158 -13.77 7.87 -0.70
C VAL A 158 -12.44 8.60 -0.60
N GLU A 159 -12.08 9.00 0.61
CA GLU A 159 -10.80 9.66 0.86
C GLU A 159 -9.68 8.61 0.83
N MET A 160 -9.07 8.44 -0.34
CA MET A 160 -7.91 7.57 -0.53
C MET A 160 -6.86 8.27 -1.39
N LEU A 161 -5.59 8.01 -1.08
CA LEU A 161 -4.45 8.48 -1.84
C LEU A 161 -4.03 7.43 -2.86
N PRO A 162 -4.12 7.73 -4.17
CA PRO A 162 -3.64 6.81 -5.19
C PRO A 162 -2.11 6.76 -5.17
N VAL A 163 -1.56 5.56 -5.12
CA VAL A 163 -0.12 5.28 -5.14
C VAL A 163 0.25 4.59 -6.43
N PHE A 164 1.26 5.13 -7.11
CA PHE A 164 1.85 4.54 -8.31
C PHE A 164 3.27 4.05 -7.98
N TRP A 165 4.03 3.69 -9.01
CA TRP A 165 5.40 3.22 -8.89
C TRP A 165 6.34 4.01 -9.80
N THR A 166 7.61 3.99 -9.47
CA THR A 166 8.67 4.56 -10.31
C THR A 166 9.45 3.46 -11.04
N ILE A 167 9.51 2.25 -10.45
CA ILE A 167 10.17 1.09 -11.04
C ILE A 167 9.15 -0.03 -11.18
N ASP A 168 8.89 -0.46 -12.43
CA ASP A 168 8.13 -1.67 -12.74
C ASP A 168 9.10 -2.81 -13.03
N THR A 169 9.15 -3.80 -12.16
CA THR A 169 10.05 -4.94 -12.31
C THR A 169 9.60 -5.92 -13.37
N LEU A 170 8.33 -5.87 -13.78
CA LEU A 170 7.68 -6.84 -14.67
C LEU A 170 7.85 -8.29 -14.20
N ASP A 171 7.98 -8.53 -12.90
CA ASP A 171 8.27 -9.81 -12.28
C ASP A 171 7.25 -10.89 -12.65
N TRP A 172 5.95 -10.54 -12.67
CA TRP A 172 4.84 -11.38 -13.10
C TRP A 172 5.02 -11.95 -14.53
N LYS A 173 5.72 -11.21 -15.38
CA LYS A 173 5.96 -11.55 -16.79
C LYS A 173 7.31 -12.22 -17.00
N VAL A 174 8.34 -11.68 -16.37
CA VAL A 174 9.74 -12.10 -16.58
C VAL A 174 10.03 -13.42 -15.88
N LYS A 175 9.51 -13.64 -14.67
CA LYS A 175 9.67 -14.84 -13.85
C LYS A 175 11.12 -15.35 -13.80
N ASN A 176 12.04 -14.43 -13.58
CA ASN A 176 13.46 -14.69 -13.49
C ASN A 176 14.11 -13.76 -12.47
N THR A 177 14.55 -14.29 -11.36
CA THR A 177 15.08 -13.59 -10.20
C THR A 177 16.20 -12.59 -10.58
N GLU A 178 17.20 -13.05 -11.35
CA GLU A 178 18.36 -12.20 -11.73
C GLU A 178 17.94 -11.00 -12.58
N LYS A 179 16.98 -11.18 -13.50
CA LYS A 179 16.50 -10.08 -14.34
C LYS A 179 15.70 -9.08 -13.54
N ILE A 180 14.87 -9.55 -12.59
CA ILE A 180 14.09 -8.68 -11.69
C ILE A 180 15.05 -7.82 -10.86
N VAL A 181 16.03 -8.44 -10.20
CA VAL A 181 17.05 -7.74 -9.41
C VAL A 181 17.79 -6.72 -10.26
N ARG A 182 18.25 -7.11 -11.46
CA ARG A 182 18.94 -6.20 -12.38
C ARG A 182 18.09 -4.99 -12.76
N THR A 183 16.79 -5.18 -13.03
CA THR A 183 15.88 -4.06 -13.34
C THR A 183 15.87 -3.03 -12.22
N VAL A 184 15.84 -3.47 -10.97
CA VAL A 184 15.90 -2.55 -9.82
C VAL A 184 17.27 -1.87 -9.75
N GLN A 185 18.39 -2.62 -9.86
CA GLN A 185 19.74 -2.09 -9.82
C GLN A 185 20.00 -0.99 -10.86
N GLU A 186 19.45 -1.15 -12.06
CA GLU A 186 19.62 -0.21 -13.17
C GLU A 186 18.78 1.07 -13.03
N GLN A 187 17.68 1.03 -12.23
CA GLN A 187 16.71 2.13 -12.16
C GLN A 187 16.58 2.76 -10.76
N ILE A 188 17.27 2.19 -9.75
CA ILE A 188 17.11 2.67 -8.37
C ILE A 188 17.63 4.10 -8.20
N GLU A 189 16.80 4.92 -7.59
CA GLU A 189 17.11 6.29 -7.19
C GLU A 189 16.46 6.59 -5.84
N ASP A 190 16.87 7.69 -5.20
CA ASP A 190 16.28 8.14 -3.96
C ASP A 190 14.80 8.48 -4.15
N GLY A 191 13.96 7.96 -3.27
CA GLY A 191 12.50 8.10 -3.36
C GLY A 191 11.82 7.07 -4.27
N ALA A 192 12.52 6.03 -4.73
CA ALA A 192 11.94 5.01 -5.61
C ALA A 192 10.84 4.20 -4.92
N ILE A 193 9.74 3.98 -5.66
CA ILE A 193 8.66 3.05 -5.31
C ILE A 193 8.74 1.88 -6.29
N ILE A 194 9.07 0.70 -5.78
CA ILE A 194 9.34 -0.49 -6.57
C ILE A 194 8.10 -1.37 -6.57
N LEU A 195 7.55 -1.65 -7.77
CA LEU A 195 6.42 -2.56 -7.96
C LEU A 195 6.91 -3.99 -8.16
N MET A 196 6.38 -4.89 -7.34
CA MET A 196 6.53 -6.33 -7.40
C MET A 196 5.20 -7.02 -7.08
N HIS A 197 5.19 -8.35 -7.14
CA HIS A 197 4.03 -9.19 -6.78
C HIS A 197 4.50 -10.33 -5.89
N ASP A 198 3.71 -10.70 -4.88
CA ASP A 198 4.04 -11.79 -3.94
C ASP A 198 3.39 -13.14 -4.30
N GLU A 199 3.20 -13.38 -5.62
CA GLU A 199 2.52 -14.55 -6.17
C GLU A 199 3.46 -15.58 -6.81
N TYR A 200 4.77 -15.29 -6.87
CA TYR A 200 5.76 -16.14 -7.55
C TYR A 200 7.00 -16.33 -6.68
N ASP A 201 7.57 -17.54 -6.70
CA ASP A 201 8.83 -17.84 -6.03
C ASP A 201 9.97 -16.93 -6.48
N THR A 202 10.09 -16.72 -7.79
CA THR A 202 11.11 -15.83 -8.39
C THR A 202 10.97 -14.37 -7.95
N SER A 203 9.74 -13.90 -7.71
CA SER A 203 9.49 -12.55 -7.21
C SER A 203 9.89 -12.40 -5.75
N VAL A 204 9.54 -13.38 -4.91
CA VAL A 204 9.90 -13.39 -3.49
C VAL A 204 11.43 -13.47 -3.33
N GLU A 205 12.07 -14.37 -4.06
CA GLU A 205 13.54 -14.49 -4.06
C GLU A 205 14.21 -13.18 -4.50
N ALA A 206 13.72 -12.58 -5.60
CA ALA A 206 14.23 -11.30 -6.09
C ALA A 206 14.02 -10.16 -5.07
N ALA A 207 12.85 -10.09 -4.44
CA ALA A 207 12.56 -9.07 -3.44
C ALA A 207 13.54 -9.12 -2.26
N LEU A 208 13.85 -10.32 -1.75
CA LEU A 208 14.79 -10.48 -0.65
C LEU A 208 16.24 -10.16 -1.06
N GLN A 209 16.64 -10.50 -2.29
CA GLN A 209 17.94 -10.07 -2.83
C GLN A 209 18.02 -8.56 -3.01
N VAL A 210 16.97 -7.91 -3.54
CA VAL A 210 16.87 -6.45 -3.66
C VAL A 210 17.00 -5.78 -2.28
N VAL A 211 16.33 -6.32 -1.25
CA VAL A 211 16.45 -5.82 0.12
C VAL A 211 17.91 -5.84 0.58
N ASP A 212 18.59 -6.98 0.42
CA ASP A 212 19.98 -7.13 0.86
C ASP A 212 20.92 -6.17 0.11
N GLU A 213 20.74 -6.03 -1.19
CA GLU A 213 21.54 -5.15 -2.03
C GLU A 213 21.33 -3.68 -1.71
N LEU A 214 20.08 -3.22 -1.60
CA LEU A 214 19.79 -1.82 -1.30
C LEU A 214 20.28 -1.42 0.09
N LYS A 215 20.16 -2.30 1.09
CA LYS A 215 20.76 -2.08 2.41
C LYS A 215 22.29 -1.98 2.35
N ASN A 216 22.95 -2.82 1.55
CA ASN A 216 24.39 -2.76 1.35
C ASN A 216 24.83 -1.47 0.63
N GLN A 217 23.98 -0.89 -0.20
CA GLN A 217 24.20 0.41 -0.84
C GLN A 217 23.85 1.61 0.06
N GLY A 218 23.34 1.35 1.27
CA GLY A 218 23.02 2.39 2.25
C GLY A 218 21.62 2.96 2.12
N TYR A 219 20.73 2.33 1.35
CA TYR A 219 19.32 2.72 1.31
C TYR A 219 18.60 2.37 2.61
N GLU A 220 17.73 3.25 3.05
CA GLU A 220 16.72 2.98 4.07
C GLU A 220 15.44 2.51 3.37
N LEU A 221 15.02 1.26 3.67
CA LEU A 221 13.78 0.71 3.11
C LEU A 221 12.61 1.06 4.03
N VAL A 222 11.65 1.81 3.48
CA VAL A 222 10.52 2.37 4.21
C VAL A 222 9.19 1.97 3.57
N THR A 223 8.09 2.17 4.29
CA THR A 223 6.75 2.02 3.72
C THR A 223 6.37 3.27 2.90
N VAL A 224 5.42 3.11 1.97
CA VAL A 224 5.02 4.19 1.06
C VAL A 224 4.56 5.45 1.79
N ASP A 225 3.84 5.31 2.91
CA ASP A 225 3.38 6.44 3.73
C ASP A 225 4.55 7.25 4.30
N GLN A 226 5.62 6.57 4.71
CA GLN A 226 6.84 7.21 5.22
C GLN A 226 7.63 7.92 4.11
N LEU A 227 7.51 7.43 2.87
CA LEU A 227 8.19 8.01 1.72
C LEU A 227 7.43 9.24 1.16
N ILE A 228 6.09 9.18 1.12
CA ILE A 228 5.25 10.23 0.51
C ILE A 228 4.93 11.35 1.51
N LEU A 229 4.79 11.02 2.80
CA LEU A 229 4.44 11.96 3.88
C LEU A 229 5.53 11.90 4.96
N PRO A 230 6.70 12.46 4.71
CA PRO A 230 7.85 12.44 5.63
C PRO A 230 7.60 13.27 6.90
#